data_7230b23d4e0ecf483ea3aeeb89edeb0d
#
_entry.id   7230b23d4e0ecf483ea3aeeb89edeb0d
#
_cell.length_a   1.000
_cell.length_b   1.000
_cell.length_c   1.000
_cell.angle_alpha   90.00
_cell.angle_beta   90.00
_cell.angle_gamma   90.00
#
_symmetry.space_group_name_H-M   'P 1'
#
loop_
_entity.id
_entity.type
_entity.pdbx_description
1 polymer ?
#
loop_
_entity_poly.entity_id
_entity_poly.type
_entity_poly.pdbx_seq_one_letter_code
_entity_poly.pdbx_strand_id
1 'polypeptide(L)'
;MRLNLRPRTQPEVNLTSLIDVVLLLLIFFMVSTSFVKQSQITINLPEADNSVPVEEVAEQIDIMISETGVYMVNGRELINNRPETIRNALQKVSNGDHSLPLSISADANARHQDVVTAMDVAGRLGFVRISIATVNEPDGEQPGFD
;
A
#
# COMPACT_ATOMS: atom_id res chain seq x y z
N MET A 1 42.25 51.50 -42.91
CA MET A 1 41.82 50.75 -41.71
C MET A 1 40.66 49.82 -42.07
N ARG A 2 40.92 48.56 -42.14
CA ARG A 2 39.87 47.55 -42.36
C ARG A 2 39.36 47.09 -41.01
N LEU A 3 38.18 47.51 -40.62
CA LEU A 3 37.48 47.01 -39.43
C LEU A 3 37.05 45.57 -39.68
N ASN A 4 37.77 44.66 -39.07
CA ASN A 4 37.42 43.23 -39.10
C ASN A 4 36.28 43.00 -38.10
N LEU A 5 35.04 43.11 -38.55
CA LEU A 5 33.84 42.79 -37.79
C LEU A 5 33.81 41.25 -37.67
N ARG A 6 34.23 40.75 -36.53
CA ARG A 6 34.01 39.35 -36.19
C ARG A 6 32.48 39.10 -36.14
N PRO A 7 31.99 38.10 -36.89
CA PRO A 7 30.59 37.76 -36.79
C PRO A 7 30.31 37.26 -35.35
N ARG A 8 29.36 37.88 -34.70
CA ARG A 8 28.83 37.38 -33.43
C ARG A 8 28.21 36.02 -33.72
N THR A 9 28.85 34.96 -33.32
CA THR A 9 28.23 33.62 -33.18
C THR A 9 27.10 33.76 -32.20
N GLN A 10 25.86 33.76 -32.71
CA GLN A 10 24.72 33.60 -31.84
C GLN A 10 24.76 32.21 -31.19
N PRO A 11 24.54 32.11 -29.88
CA PRO A 11 24.46 30.80 -29.27
C PRO A 11 23.29 30.05 -29.86
N GLU A 12 23.55 29.06 -30.68
CA GLU A 12 22.50 28.13 -31.13
C GLU A 12 22.03 27.33 -29.93
N VAL A 13 20.82 27.64 -29.47
CA VAL A 13 20.15 26.83 -28.48
C VAL A 13 19.87 25.48 -29.12
N ASN A 14 20.59 24.46 -28.68
CA ASN A 14 20.40 23.11 -29.21
C ASN A 14 19.09 22.52 -28.68
N LEU A 15 18.01 22.68 -29.44
CA LEU A 15 16.69 22.19 -29.10
C LEU A 15 16.66 20.68 -28.91
N THR A 16 17.52 19.96 -29.59
CA THR A 16 17.64 18.50 -29.45
C THR A 16 18.04 18.08 -28.05
N SER A 17 19.02 18.80 -27.46
CA SER A 17 19.44 18.55 -26.08
C SER A 17 18.33 18.89 -25.07
N LEU A 18 17.54 19.92 -25.34
CA LEU A 18 16.42 20.29 -24.50
C LEU A 18 15.32 19.24 -24.53
N ILE A 19 14.99 18.72 -25.70
CA ILE A 19 14.01 17.65 -25.88
C ILE A 19 14.47 16.37 -25.15
N ASP A 20 15.74 16.04 -25.22
CA ASP A 20 16.30 14.86 -24.54
C ASP A 20 16.15 14.96 -23.02
N VAL A 21 16.47 16.10 -22.42
CA VAL A 21 16.29 16.33 -20.98
C VAL A 21 14.81 16.23 -20.59
N VAL A 22 13.90 16.81 -21.36
CA VAL A 22 12.46 16.73 -21.09
C VAL A 22 11.99 15.29 -21.21
N LEU A 23 12.45 14.55 -22.20
CA LEU A 23 12.12 13.13 -22.37
C LEU A 23 12.60 12.30 -21.19
N LEU A 24 13.82 12.51 -20.72
CA LEU A 24 14.37 11.82 -19.55
C LEU A 24 13.57 12.12 -18.28
N LEU A 25 13.16 13.38 -18.09
CA LEU A 25 12.30 13.75 -16.98
C LEU A 25 10.94 13.06 -17.04
N LEU A 26 10.33 12.98 -18.22
CA LEU A 26 9.06 12.29 -18.41
C LEU A 26 9.18 10.79 -18.10
N ILE A 27 10.23 10.14 -18.57
CA ILE A 27 10.50 8.73 -18.27
C ILE A 27 10.75 8.53 -16.77
N PHE A 28 11.51 9.43 -16.16
CA PHE A 28 11.78 9.39 -14.73
C PHE A 28 10.48 9.50 -13.92
N PHE A 29 9.61 10.44 -14.23
CA PHE A 29 8.30 10.57 -13.59
C PHE A 29 7.41 9.37 -13.84
N MET A 30 7.43 8.81 -15.05
CA MET A 30 6.66 7.63 -15.39
C MET A 30 7.10 6.41 -14.57
N VAL A 31 8.40 6.21 -14.41
CA VAL A 31 8.96 5.10 -13.60
C VAL A 31 8.78 5.35 -12.10
N SER A 32 8.87 6.61 -11.67
CA SER A 32 8.66 6.99 -10.27
C SER A 32 7.20 6.92 -9.83
N THR A 33 6.26 6.84 -10.77
CA THR A 33 4.87 6.56 -10.44
C THR A 33 4.79 5.10 -10.01
N SER A 34 5.07 4.88 -8.75
CA SER A 34 4.81 3.62 -8.08
C SER A 34 3.31 3.36 -8.17
N PHE A 35 2.93 2.37 -8.93
CA PHE A 35 1.57 1.88 -8.89
C PHE A 35 1.31 1.34 -7.50
N VAL A 36 0.78 2.18 -6.63
CA VAL A 36 0.07 1.68 -5.48
C VAL A 36 -1.12 0.92 -6.07
N LYS A 37 -1.00 -0.38 -6.24
CA LYS A 37 -2.15 -1.24 -6.46
C LYS A 37 -3.03 -1.08 -5.22
N GLN A 38 -3.90 -0.10 -5.24
CA GLN A 38 -5.08 -0.17 -4.42
C GLN A 38 -5.86 -1.37 -4.95
N SER A 39 -5.69 -2.48 -4.30
CA SER A 39 -6.58 -3.62 -4.46
C SER A 39 -7.94 -3.18 -3.94
N GLN A 40 -8.72 -2.54 -4.80
CA GLN A 40 -10.15 -2.41 -4.57
C GLN A 40 -10.69 -3.82 -4.68
N ILE A 41 -10.91 -4.44 -3.54
CA ILE A 41 -11.73 -5.63 -3.46
C ILE A 41 -13.13 -5.14 -3.78
N THR A 42 -13.52 -5.23 -5.05
CA THR A 42 -14.90 -5.10 -5.44
C THR A 42 -15.60 -6.35 -4.93
N ILE A 43 -16.18 -6.25 -3.75
CA ILE A 43 -17.08 -7.28 -3.25
C ILE A 43 -18.33 -7.15 -4.11
N ASN A 44 -18.49 -8.02 -5.11
CA ASN A 44 -19.76 -8.24 -5.75
C ASN A 44 -20.68 -8.91 -4.72
N LEU A 45 -21.45 -8.09 -4.02
CA LEU A 45 -22.57 -8.63 -3.25
C LEU A 45 -23.55 -9.23 -4.25
N PRO A 46 -23.96 -10.51 -4.12
CA PRO A 46 -25.10 -11.00 -4.84
C PRO A 46 -26.31 -10.15 -4.45
N GLU A 47 -26.98 -9.59 -5.44
CA GLU A 47 -28.28 -8.93 -5.27
C GLU A 47 -29.28 -9.94 -4.71
N ALA A 48 -29.39 -10.01 -3.40
CA ALA A 48 -30.58 -10.55 -2.77
C ALA A 48 -31.45 -9.35 -2.42
N ASP A 49 -32.55 -9.25 -3.14
CA ASP A 49 -33.63 -8.34 -2.82
C ASP A 49 -34.02 -8.48 -1.35
N ASN A 50 -33.48 -7.64 -0.53
CA ASN A 50 -34.10 -7.22 0.72
C ASN A 50 -33.33 -5.99 1.19
N SER A 51 -34.04 -4.88 1.21
CA SER A 51 -33.61 -3.61 1.80
C SER A 51 -33.21 -3.80 3.27
N VAL A 52 -31.97 -4.20 3.45
CA VAL A 52 -31.31 -4.07 4.74
C VAL A 52 -30.72 -2.66 4.78
N PRO A 53 -30.92 -1.89 5.86
CA PRO A 53 -30.35 -0.56 5.99
C PRO A 53 -28.83 -0.66 5.74
N VAL A 54 -28.30 0.34 5.05
CA VAL A 54 -26.86 0.54 4.94
C VAL A 54 -26.33 0.61 6.37
N GLU A 55 -25.91 -0.54 6.92
CA GLU A 55 -25.11 -0.53 8.12
C GLU A 55 -23.91 0.32 7.80
N GLU A 56 -23.76 1.40 8.53
CA GLU A 56 -22.55 2.19 8.61
C GLU A 56 -21.39 1.20 8.52
N VAL A 57 -20.51 1.41 7.55
CA VAL A 57 -19.26 0.64 7.43
C VAL A 57 -18.60 0.76 8.79
N ALA A 58 -18.80 -0.22 9.64
CA ALA A 58 -18.26 -0.22 10.98
C ALA A 58 -16.76 0.00 10.83
N GLU A 59 -16.24 1.01 11.53
CA GLU A 59 -14.82 1.30 11.52
C GLU A 59 -14.08 0.01 11.87
N GLN A 60 -13.38 -0.54 10.90
CA GLN A 60 -12.60 -1.76 11.03
C GLN A 60 -11.14 -1.38 11.04
N ILE A 61 -10.36 -2.02 11.89
CA ILE A 61 -8.91 -1.85 11.92
C ILE A 61 -8.29 -2.96 11.10
N ASP A 62 -7.50 -2.59 10.10
CA ASP A 62 -6.79 -3.54 9.25
C ASP A 62 -5.30 -3.53 9.52
N ILE A 63 -4.75 -4.70 9.83
CA ILE A 63 -3.30 -4.93 9.92
C ILE A 63 -2.91 -5.77 8.71
N MET A 64 -2.01 -5.26 7.89
CA MET A 64 -1.41 -6.02 6.79
C MET A 64 0.03 -6.35 7.12
N ILE A 65 0.44 -7.57 6.82
CA ILE A 65 1.82 -8.05 7.03
C ILE A 65 2.36 -8.50 5.68
N SER A 66 3.44 -7.85 5.24
CA SER A 66 4.12 -8.20 3.99
C SER A 66 4.98 -9.46 4.14
N GLU A 67 5.41 -10.03 3.02
CA GLU A 67 6.36 -11.15 3.01
C GLU A 67 7.69 -10.84 3.71
N THR A 68 8.09 -9.57 3.72
CA THR A 68 9.33 -9.09 4.38
C THR A 68 9.16 -8.79 5.86
N GLY A 69 7.96 -8.95 6.42
CA GLY A 69 7.66 -8.69 7.83
C GLY A 69 7.37 -7.22 8.14
N VAL A 70 7.04 -6.42 7.14
CA VAL A 70 6.60 -5.03 7.33
C VAL A 70 5.13 -5.01 7.71
N TYR A 71 4.81 -4.28 8.76
CA TYR A 71 3.44 -4.09 9.23
C TYR A 71 2.86 -2.79 8.70
N MET A 72 1.63 -2.85 8.27
CA MET A 72 0.83 -1.70 7.87
C MET A 72 -0.46 -1.70 8.67
N VAL A 73 -0.82 -0.58 9.26
CA VAL A 73 -2.07 -0.39 10.00
C VAL A 73 -2.92 0.64 9.26
N ASN A 74 -4.10 0.25 8.82
CA ASN A 74 -5.00 1.08 8.01
C ASN A 74 -4.29 1.74 6.81
N GLY A 75 -3.44 0.98 6.12
CA GLY A 75 -2.68 1.44 4.96
C GLY A 75 -1.45 2.30 5.28
N ARG A 76 -1.12 2.49 6.55
CA ARG A 76 0.09 3.21 6.98
C ARG A 76 1.16 2.23 7.42
N GLU A 77 2.29 2.27 6.75
CA GLU A 77 3.46 1.48 7.10
C GLU A 77 4.04 1.93 8.45
N LEU A 78 4.38 0.95 9.28
CA LEU A 78 5.05 1.21 10.56
C LEU A 78 6.56 1.38 10.37
N ILE A 79 7.15 2.23 11.18
CA ILE A 79 8.59 2.57 11.12
C ILE A 79 9.47 1.34 11.37
N ASN A 80 9.00 0.41 12.17
CA ASN A 80 9.69 -0.83 12.50
C ASN A 80 8.67 -1.92 12.89
N ASN A 81 9.15 -3.14 13.02
CA ASN A 81 8.35 -4.31 13.35
C ASN A 81 8.34 -4.66 14.85
N ARG A 82 8.63 -3.70 15.72
CA ARG A 82 8.62 -3.92 17.17
C ARG A 82 7.20 -4.02 17.70
N PRO A 83 6.93 -4.91 18.65
CA PRO A 83 5.61 -5.04 19.27
C PRO A 83 5.10 -3.74 19.86
N GLU A 84 5.98 -2.90 20.43
CA GLU A 84 5.63 -1.60 20.99
C GLU A 84 5.10 -0.62 19.95
N THR A 85 5.69 -0.63 18.74
CA THR A 85 5.27 0.23 17.64
C THR A 85 3.89 -0.19 17.13
N ILE A 86 3.64 -1.48 17.01
CA ILE A 86 2.33 -2.04 16.63
C ILE A 86 1.29 -1.65 17.68
N ARG A 87 1.62 -1.81 18.95
CA ARG A 87 0.75 -1.44 20.09
C ARG A 87 0.35 0.03 20.03
N ASN A 88 1.32 0.92 19.87
CA ASN A 88 1.08 2.37 19.80
C ASN A 88 0.22 2.75 18.59
N ALA A 89 0.47 2.12 17.44
CA ALA A 89 -0.32 2.34 16.24
C ALA A 89 -1.78 1.90 16.44
N LEU A 90 -2.01 0.73 17.01
CA LEU A 90 -3.34 0.22 17.30
C LEU A 90 -4.10 1.08 18.31
N GLN A 91 -3.43 1.53 19.38
CA GLN A 91 -4.03 2.45 20.35
C GLN A 91 -4.44 3.77 19.71
N LYS A 92 -3.63 4.29 18.82
CA LYS A 92 -3.87 5.55 18.14
C LYS A 92 -5.06 5.46 17.17
N VAL A 93 -5.16 4.36 16.44
CA VAL A 93 -6.24 4.15 15.46
C VAL A 93 -7.55 3.81 16.14
N SER A 94 -7.53 3.04 17.22
CA SER A 94 -8.73 2.63 17.96
C SER A 94 -9.27 3.71 18.89
N ASN A 95 -8.49 4.75 19.20
CA ASN A 95 -8.85 5.74 20.22
C ASN A 95 -9.24 5.12 21.57
N GLY A 96 -8.70 3.95 21.90
CA GLY A 96 -9.02 3.20 23.12
C GLY A 96 -10.28 2.33 23.02
N ASP A 97 -10.95 2.29 21.88
CA ASP A 97 -12.08 1.41 21.66
C ASP A 97 -11.62 0.04 21.14
N HIS A 98 -11.55 -0.93 22.01
CA HIS A 98 -11.14 -2.30 21.71
C HIS A 98 -12.31 -3.20 21.27
N SER A 99 -13.51 -2.65 21.17
CA SER A 99 -14.68 -3.35 20.64
C SER A 99 -14.74 -3.37 19.12
N LEU A 100 -13.89 -2.56 18.47
CA LEU A 100 -13.79 -2.50 17.02
C LEU A 100 -13.27 -3.84 16.46
N PRO A 101 -13.82 -4.32 15.35
CA PRO A 101 -13.29 -5.50 14.68
C PRO A 101 -11.90 -5.22 14.11
N LEU A 102 -10.99 -6.15 14.33
CA LEU A 102 -9.61 -6.10 13.88
C LEU A 102 -9.37 -7.24 12.90
N SER A 103 -8.93 -6.91 11.70
CA SER A 103 -8.55 -7.86 10.68
C SER A 103 -7.02 -7.91 10.54
N ILE A 104 -6.46 -9.09 10.49
CA ILE A 104 -5.05 -9.32 10.22
C ILE A 104 -4.94 -10.04 8.89
N SER A 105 -4.40 -9.34 7.89
CA SER A 105 -4.15 -9.89 6.56
C SER A 105 -2.64 -10.10 6.40
N ALA A 106 -2.21 -11.33 6.21
CA ALA A 106 -0.81 -11.66 6.01
C ALA A 106 -0.57 -12.16 4.59
N ASP A 107 0.56 -11.77 4.01
CA ASP A 107 1.04 -12.36 2.77
C ASP A 107 1.26 -13.88 2.95
N ALA A 108 1.05 -14.65 1.88
CA ALA A 108 1.25 -16.09 1.92
C ALA A 108 2.66 -16.51 2.33
N ASN A 109 3.66 -15.68 2.02
CA ASN A 109 5.06 -15.88 2.36
C ASN A 109 5.49 -15.17 3.65
N ALA A 110 4.56 -14.48 4.33
CA ALA A 110 4.86 -13.85 5.61
C ALA A 110 5.24 -14.89 6.66
N ARG A 111 6.15 -14.54 7.55
CA ARG A 111 6.54 -15.44 8.63
C ARG A 111 5.38 -15.62 9.60
N HIS A 112 5.15 -16.87 9.98
CA HIS A 112 4.14 -17.18 11.00
C HIS A 112 4.36 -16.40 12.30
N GLN A 113 5.62 -16.18 12.68
CA GLN A 113 5.97 -15.41 13.88
C GLN A 113 5.46 -13.97 13.83
N ASP A 114 5.46 -13.35 12.66
CA ASP A 114 4.96 -11.98 12.49
C ASP A 114 3.44 -11.89 12.71
N VAL A 115 2.72 -12.89 12.23
CA VAL A 115 1.26 -13.01 12.47
C VAL A 115 0.98 -13.22 13.96
N VAL A 116 1.71 -14.12 14.61
CA VAL A 116 1.56 -14.38 16.05
C VAL A 116 1.87 -13.12 16.88
N THR A 117 2.88 -12.37 16.50
CA THR A 117 3.22 -11.10 17.18
C THR A 117 2.08 -10.09 17.08
N ALA A 118 1.48 -9.92 15.90
CA ALA A 118 0.33 -9.04 15.73
C ALA A 118 -0.87 -9.48 16.57
N MET A 119 -1.15 -10.78 16.60
CA MET A 119 -2.22 -11.35 17.43
C MET A 119 -1.98 -11.13 18.93
N ASP A 120 -0.77 -11.38 19.39
CA ASP A 120 -0.41 -11.22 20.81
C ASP A 120 -0.57 -9.76 21.25
N VAL A 121 -0.09 -8.81 20.45
CA VAL A 121 -0.23 -7.38 20.72
C VAL A 121 -1.70 -6.97 20.76
N ALA A 122 -2.49 -7.41 19.78
CA ALA A 122 -3.92 -7.10 19.72
C ALA A 122 -4.68 -7.71 20.91
N GLY A 123 -4.37 -8.96 21.27
CA GLY A 123 -4.97 -9.64 22.42
C GLY A 123 -4.64 -8.94 23.75
N ARG A 124 -3.40 -8.51 23.94
CA ARG A 124 -2.98 -7.78 25.15
C ARG A 124 -3.62 -6.40 25.27
N LEU A 125 -3.97 -5.77 24.16
CA LEU A 125 -4.72 -4.51 24.15
C LEU A 125 -6.20 -4.71 24.50
N GLY A 126 -6.72 -5.93 24.40
CA GLY A 126 -8.10 -6.26 24.74
C GLY A 126 -9.05 -6.35 23.54
N PHE A 127 -8.55 -6.43 22.31
CA PHE A 127 -9.38 -6.69 21.14
C PHE A 127 -9.99 -8.08 21.22
N VAL A 128 -11.30 -8.18 21.12
CA VAL A 128 -12.05 -9.44 21.24
C VAL A 128 -12.50 -9.99 19.89
N ARG A 129 -12.57 -9.14 18.88
CA ARG A 129 -12.95 -9.50 17.51
C ARG A 129 -11.75 -9.44 16.59
N ILE A 130 -10.98 -10.52 16.53
CA ILE A 130 -9.81 -10.64 15.68
C ILE A 130 -10.12 -11.66 14.59
N SER A 131 -10.03 -11.26 13.33
CA SER A 131 -10.11 -12.13 12.17
C SER A 131 -8.76 -12.19 11.48
N ILE A 132 -8.43 -13.34 10.92
CA ILE A 132 -7.18 -13.56 10.18
C ILE A 132 -7.55 -13.98 8.76
N ALA A 133 -7.00 -13.28 7.79
CA ALA A 133 -7.09 -13.63 6.39
C ALA A 133 -5.69 -13.81 5.81
N THR A 134 -5.50 -14.87 5.06
CA THR A 134 -4.29 -15.03 4.25
C THR A 134 -4.59 -14.52 2.85
N VAL A 135 -3.84 -13.54 2.41
CA VAL A 135 -3.92 -13.05 1.04
C VAL A 135 -3.09 -14.00 0.18
N ASN A 136 -3.75 -14.93 -0.49
CA ASN A 136 -3.12 -15.62 -1.59
C ASN A 136 -3.12 -14.66 -2.78
N GLU A 137 -1.96 -14.40 -3.36
CA GLU A 137 -1.96 -13.92 -4.74
C GLU A 137 -2.76 -14.93 -5.57
N PRO A 138 -3.63 -14.47 -6.47
CA PRO A 138 -4.34 -15.41 -7.35
C PRO A 138 -3.27 -16.20 -8.09
N ASP A 139 -3.17 -17.47 -7.76
CA ASP A 139 -2.35 -18.43 -8.48
C ASP A 139 -2.65 -18.25 -9.96
N GLY A 140 -1.61 -17.93 -10.71
CA GLY A 140 -1.68 -17.93 -12.17
C GLY A 140 -2.35 -19.24 -12.58
N GLU A 141 -3.45 -19.08 -13.27
CA GLU A 141 -4.26 -20.08 -13.95
C GLU A 141 -3.45 -21.35 -14.25
N GLN A 142 -3.67 -22.40 -13.46
CA GLN A 142 -3.13 -23.70 -13.82
C GLN A 142 -3.86 -24.14 -15.08
N PRO A 143 -3.14 -24.43 -16.17
CA PRO A 143 -3.79 -25.03 -17.33
C PRO A 143 -4.35 -26.37 -16.90
N GLY A 144 -5.67 -26.50 -16.99
CA GLY A 144 -6.37 -27.73 -16.68
C GLY A 144 -5.79 -28.86 -17.51
N PHE A 145 -5.33 -29.88 -16.84
CA PHE A 145 -5.10 -31.16 -17.49
C PHE A 145 -6.45 -31.84 -17.66
N ASP A 146 -6.82 -31.96 -18.89
CA ASP A 146 -7.84 -32.92 -19.31
C ASP A 146 -7.31 -34.34 -19.18
#